data_5cd82eb2940e4fbc144ebe45db213993
#
_entry.id   5cd82eb2940e4fbc144ebe45db213993
#
_cell.length_a   1.000
_cell.length_b   1.000
_cell.length_c   1.000
_cell.angle_alpha   90.00
_cell.angle_beta   90.00
_cell.angle_gamma   90.00
#
_symmetry.space_group_name_H-M   'P 1'
#
loop_
_entity.id
_entity.type
_entity.pdbx_description
1 polymer ?
#
loop_
_entity_poly.entity_id
_entity_poly.type
_entity_poly.pdbx_seq_one_letter_code
_entity_poly.pdbx_strand_id
1 'polypeptide(L)'
;MKTTDKIIIIDLEATCWQGDVPKGQQNEIIEIGLAVLDSQTGVITKNQGILVKPQRSTVSPFCTELTTITQDLLDKNGVSFEEAIEQLTDEYQPDLYTWVSYGQYDLNMLKKQCRSFGVPYPMGDEHINVKVWFAEKFGLQKPTGMNGALHLLNIPLEGTHHRGVDDAKNIAKILDWCLHN
;
A
#
# COMPACT_ATOMS: atom_id res chain seq x y z
N MET A 1 16.64 -6.97 11.21
CA MET A 1 16.51 -6.30 9.90
C MET A 1 17.46 -6.98 8.94
N LYS A 2 16.95 -7.68 7.94
CA LYS A 2 17.81 -8.16 6.84
C LYS A 2 18.41 -6.89 6.22
N THR A 3 19.73 -6.77 6.22
CA THR A 3 20.45 -5.66 5.58
C THR A 3 20.38 -5.86 4.08
N THR A 4 19.23 -5.59 3.51
CA THR A 4 19.05 -5.47 2.07
C THR A 4 19.03 -3.99 1.75
N ASP A 5 19.80 -3.57 0.76
CA ASP A 5 19.82 -2.17 0.29
C ASP A 5 18.47 -1.71 -0.29
N LYS A 6 17.47 -2.58 -0.28
CA LYS A 6 16.13 -2.34 -0.82
C LYS A 6 15.07 -2.63 0.22
N ILE A 7 14.11 -1.71 0.32
CA ILE A 7 12.88 -1.87 1.10
C ILE A 7 11.68 -1.71 0.16
N ILE A 8 10.72 -2.63 0.30
CA ILE A 8 9.49 -2.58 -0.50
C ILE A 8 8.41 -1.87 0.30
N ILE A 9 7.80 -0.87 -0.29
CA ILE A 9 6.67 -0.13 0.27
C ILE A 9 5.40 -0.60 -0.42
N ILE A 10 4.39 -0.96 0.38
CA ILE A 10 3.05 -1.34 -0.10
C ILE A 10 2.03 -0.40 0.50
N ASP A 11 1.13 0.07 -0.34
CA ASP A 11 -0.09 0.75 0.05
C ASP A 11 -1.26 0.18 -0.76
N LEU A 12 -2.34 -0.22 -0.07
CA LEU A 12 -3.47 -0.91 -0.69
C LEU A 12 -4.71 -0.04 -0.69
N GLU A 13 -5.35 0.07 -1.85
CA GLU A 13 -6.71 0.55 -1.94
C GLU A 13 -7.69 -0.62 -2.05
N ALA A 14 -8.84 -0.50 -1.40
CA ALA A 14 -9.86 -1.54 -1.40
C ALA A 14 -11.25 -0.95 -1.62
N THR A 15 -12.18 -1.78 -2.12
CA THR A 15 -13.59 -1.39 -2.20
C THR A 15 -14.11 -0.98 -0.82
N CYS A 16 -14.80 0.14 -0.77
CA CYS A 16 -15.33 0.72 0.47
C CYS A 16 -16.67 1.42 0.24
N TRP A 17 -17.41 1.67 1.31
CA TRP A 17 -18.74 2.27 1.29
C TRP A 17 -18.88 3.30 2.40
N GLN A 18 -19.76 4.27 2.20
CA GLN A 18 -20.16 5.22 3.24
C GLN A 18 -21.14 4.52 4.19
N GLY A 19 -20.63 3.76 5.16
CA GLY A 19 -21.44 2.98 6.09
C GLY A 19 -21.15 1.49 6.01
N ASP A 20 -22.17 0.67 6.24
CA ASP A 20 -22.01 -0.79 6.27
C ASP A 20 -21.73 -1.38 4.89
N VAL A 21 -20.99 -2.47 4.89
CA VAL A 21 -20.73 -3.26 3.68
C VAL A 21 -22.06 -3.85 3.18
N PRO A 22 -22.45 -3.63 1.91
CA PRO A 22 -23.68 -4.18 1.37
C PRO A 22 -23.72 -5.71 1.47
N LYS A 23 -24.95 -6.24 1.68
CA LYS A 23 -25.14 -7.68 1.78
C LYS A 23 -24.62 -8.40 0.55
N GLY A 24 -23.81 -9.43 0.77
CA GLY A 24 -23.21 -10.22 -0.29
C GLY A 24 -21.94 -9.64 -0.90
N GLN A 25 -21.48 -8.48 -0.42
CA GLN A 25 -20.20 -7.89 -0.80
C GLN A 25 -19.19 -7.97 0.35
N GLN A 26 -17.93 -7.71 0.04
CA GLN A 26 -16.83 -7.62 1.01
C GLN A 26 -15.78 -6.63 0.51
N ASN A 27 -14.93 -6.13 1.39
CA ASN A 27 -13.79 -5.34 0.96
C ASN A 27 -12.85 -6.23 0.14
N GLU A 28 -12.45 -5.75 -1.02
CA GLU A 28 -11.47 -6.37 -1.90
C GLU A 28 -10.45 -5.34 -2.35
N ILE A 29 -9.21 -5.77 -2.48
CA ILE A 29 -8.11 -4.94 -3.00
C ILE A 29 -8.44 -4.58 -4.45
N ILE A 30 -8.31 -3.29 -4.77
CA ILE A 30 -8.53 -2.72 -6.12
C ILE A 30 -7.28 -2.03 -6.67
N GLU A 31 -6.30 -1.69 -5.82
CA GLU A 31 -4.99 -1.25 -6.25
C GLU A 31 -3.93 -1.75 -5.26
N ILE A 32 -2.83 -2.28 -5.78
CA ILE A 32 -1.61 -2.53 -5.02
C ILE A 32 -0.61 -1.47 -5.44
N GLY A 33 -0.45 -0.45 -4.62
CA GLY A 33 0.57 0.57 -4.80
C GLY A 33 1.92 0.08 -4.29
N LEU A 34 2.94 0.28 -5.09
CA LEU A 34 4.30 -0.20 -4.85
C LEU A 34 5.32 0.92 -5.00
N ALA A 35 6.27 0.97 -4.10
CA ALA A 35 7.53 1.68 -4.28
C ALA A 35 8.69 0.81 -3.79
N VAL A 36 9.85 0.99 -4.39
CA VAL A 36 11.11 0.37 -3.95
C VAL A 36 12.09 1.46 -3.60
N LEU A 37 12.49 1.51 -2.33
CA LEU A 37 13.44 2.46 -1.79
C LEU A 37 14.80 1.81 -1.65
N ASP A 38 15.84 2.45 -2.18
CA ASP A 38 17.22 2.14 -1.82
C ASP A 38 17.50 2.73 -0.43
N SER A 39 17.74 1.87 0.55
CA SER A 39 17.87 2.26 1.96
C SER A 39 19.16 3.01 2.29
N GLN A 40 20.15 2.99 1.41
CA GLN A 40 21.42 3.69 1.58
C GLN A 40 21.37 5.10 1.04
N THR A 41 20.68 5.29 -0.10
CA THR A 41 20.67 6.55 -0.83
C THR A 41 19.37 7.35 -0.70
N GLY A 42 18.30 6.73 -0.20
CA GLY A 42 16.95 7.32 -0.16
C GLY A 42 16.28 7.44 -1.54
N VAL A 43 16.88 6.85 -2.57
CA VAL A 43 16.34 6.93 -3.93
C VAL A 43 15.20 5.93 -4.13
N ILE A 44 14.05 6.41 -4.60
CA ILE A 44 12.95 5.55 -5.05
C ILE A 44 13.30 5.04 -6.45
N THR A 45 13.62 3.75 -6.53
CA THR A 45 14.09 3.11 -7.76
C THR A 45 12.97 2.57 -8.64
N LYS A 46 11.82 2.27 -8.04
CA LYS A 46 10.59 1.86 -8.74
C LYS A 46 9.37 2.44 -8.03
N ASN A 47 8.33 2.78 -8.80
CA ASN A 47 7.01 3.16 -8.29
C ASN A 47 5.95 2.74 -9.31
N GLN A 48 5.01 1.90 -8.89
CA GLN A 48 4.00 1.30 -9.77
C GLN A 48 2.69 1.07 -9.00
N GLY A 49 1.58 1.13 -9.72
CA GLY A 49 0.27 0.65 -9.24
C GLY A 49 -0.18 -0.55 -10.06
N ILE A 50 -0.59 -1.62 -9.41
CA ILE A 50 -1.24 -2.76 -10.04
C ILE A 50 -2.73 -2.63 -9.75
N LEU A 51 -3.53 -2.35 -10.78
CA LEU A 51 -4.98 -2.29 -10.66
C LEU A 51 -5.56 -3.71 -10.62
N VAL A 52 -6.43 -3.94 -9.64
CA VAL A 52 -7.04 -5.25 -9.39
C VAL A 52 -8.54 -5.18 -9.59
N LYS A 53 -9.07 -6.04 -10.43
CA LYS A 53 -10.52 -6.13 -10.66
C LYS A 53 -11.18 -6.93 -9.54
N PRO A 54 -12.13 -6.31 -8.76
CA PRO A 54 -12.82 -7.02 -7.70
C PRO A 54 -13.75 -8.09 -8.28
N GLN A 55 -13.84 -9.24 -7.61
CA GLN A 55 -14.65 -10.39 -8.05
C GLN A 55 -15.92 -10.58 -7.21
N ARG A 56 -15.91 -10.11 -5.98
CA ARG A 56 -16.98 -10.33 -4.97
C ARG A 56 -17.59 -9.02 -4.48
N SER A 57 -17.22 -7.92 -5.10
CA SER A 57 -17.72 -6.59 -4.78
C SER A 57 -17.66 -5.68 -6.00
N THR A 58 -18.25 -4.51 -5.88
CA THR A 58 -18.22 -3.45 -6.88
C THR A 58 -17.74 -2.15 -6.27
N VAL A 59 -17.12 -1.30 -7.08
CA VAL A 59 -16.66 0.01 -6.65
C VAL A 59 -17.87 0.92 -6.43
N SER A 60 -18.07 1.39 -5.21
CA SER A 60 -19.15 2.33 -4.87
C SER A 60 -18.82 3.75 -5.33
N PRO A 61 -19.82 4.64 -5.46
CA PRO A 61 -19.57 6.06 -5.69
C PRO A 61 -18.66 6.70 -4.62
N PHE A 62 -18.85 6.32 -3.36
CA PHE A 62 -18.00 6.75 -2.23
C PHE A 62 -16.54 6.32 -2.42
N CYS A 63 -16.32 5.05 -2.81
CA CYS A 63 -14.99 4.54 -3.09
C CYS A 63 -14.31 5.30 -4.24
N THR A 64 -15.05 5.58 -5.30
CA THR A 64 -14.55 6.39 -6.43
C THR A 64 -14.22 7.83 -6.00
N GLU A 65 -15.05 8.46 -5.18
CA GLU A 65 -14.79 9.81 -4.66
C GLU A 65 -13.51 9.84 -3.82
N LEU A 66 -13.28 8.81 -3.01
CA LEU A 66 -12.11 8.70 -2.14
C LEU A 66 -10.83 8.39 -2.92
N THR A 67 -10.87 7.39 -3.80
CA THR A 67 -9.67 6.81 -4.44
C THR A 67 -9.43 7.27 -5.86
N THR A 68 -10.40 7.92 -6.48
CA THR A 68 -10.46 8.21 -7.94
C THR A 68 -10.53 6.97 -8.83
N ILE A 69 -10.57 5.77 -8.27
CA ILE A 69 -10.70 4.51 -9.01
C ILE A 69 -12.18 4.26 -9.32
N THR A 70 -12.49 4.01 -10.57
CA THR A 70 -13.84 3.69 -11.03
C THR A 70 -13.97 2.21 -11.40
N GLN A 71 -15.20 1.68 -11.38
CA GLN A 71 -15.46 0.32 -11.86
C GLN A 71 -15.03 0.15 -13.32
N ASP A 72 -15.33 1.14 -14.18
CA ASP A 72 -14.94 1.11 -15.60
C ASP A 72 -13.42 1.07 -15.80
N LEU A 73 -12.66 1.79 -14.98
CA LEU A 73 -11.19 1.73 -15.00
C LEU A 73 -10.69 0.32 -14.69
N LEU A 74 -11.25 -0.32 -13.66
CA LEU A 74 -10.86 -1.67 -13.26
C LEU A 74 -11.31 -2.74 -14.26
N ASP A 75 -12.48 -2.55 -14.86
CA ASP A 75 -13.00 -3.47 -15.89
C ASP A 75 -12.13 -3.47 -17.15
N LYS A 76 -11.53 -2.33 -17.49
CA LYS A 76 -10.67 -2.17 -18.67
C LYS A 76 -9.19 -2.51 -18.41
N ASN A 77 -8.67 -2.16 -17.24
CA ASN A 77 -7.23 -2.18 -16.97
C ASN A 77 -6.84 -3.04 -15.77
N GLY A 78 -7.81 -3.48 -14.95
CA GLY A 78 -7.54 -4.32 -13.79
C GLY A 78 -7.30 -5.78 -14.19
N VAL A 79 -6.35 -6.40 -13.52
CA VAL A 79 -6.10 -7.85 -13.59
C VAL A 79 -6.83 -8.57 -12.46
N SER A 80 -6.89 -9.90 -12.49
CA SER A 80 -7.39 -10.68 -11.36
C SER A 80 -6.47 -10.52 -10.14
N PHE A 81 -6.96 -10.84 -8.95
CA PHE A 81 -6.13 -10.78 -7.75
C PHE A 81 -4.96 -11.76 -7.82
N GLU A 82 -5.20 -12.95 -8.36
CA GLU A 82 -4.19 -13.98 -8.60
C GLU A 82 -3.07 -13.45 -9.50
N GLU A 83 -3.42 -12.88 -10.64
CA GLU A 83 -2.46 -12.27 -11.58
C GLU A 83 -1.70 -11.11 -10.94
N ALA A 84 -2.35 -10.28 -10.12
CA ALA A 84 -1.70 -9.19 -9.42
C ALA A 84 -0.64 -9.71 -8.42
N ILE A 85 -0.92 -10.79 -7.71
CA ILE A 85 0.03 -11.43 -6.79
C ILE A 85 1.17 -12.09 -7.56
N GLU A 86 0.91 -12.71 -8.72
CA GLU A 86 1.95 -13.25 -9.60
C GLU A 86 2.88 -12.14 -10.09
N GLN A 87 2.35 -11.02 -10.61
CA GLN A 87 3.14 -9.86 -11.02
C GLN A 87 4.00 -9.32 -9.88
N LEU A 88 3.40 -9.16 -8.69
CA LEU A 88 4.12 -8.71 -7.50
C LEU A 88 5.28 -9.65 -7.15
N THR A 89 5.04 -10.95 -7.19
CA THR A 89 6.04 -11.97 -6.87
C THR A 89 7.17 -12.00 -7.90
N ASP A 90 6.83 -12.02 -9.18
CA ASP A 90 7.80 -12.19 -10.27
C ASP A 90 8.68 -10.95 -10.46
N GLU A 91 8.08 -9.76 -10.36
CA GLU A 91 8.81 -8.52 -10.62
C GLU A 91 9.60 -8.02 -9.42
N TYR A 92 9.13 -8.25 -8.20
CA TYR A 92 9.67 -7.63 -7.00
C TYR A 92 10.29 -8.61 -6.01
N GLN A 93 9.95 -9.91 -6.07
CA GLN A 93 10.43 -10.96 -5.16
C GLN A 93 10.34 -10.51 -3.68
N PRO A 94 9.14 -10.09 -3.23
CA PRO A 94 9.00 -9.35 -1.96
C PRO A 94 9.27 -10.20 -0.71
N ASP A 95 9.31 -11.52 -0.84
CA ASP A 95 9.69 -12.47 0.21
C ASP A 95 11.17 -12.38 0.59
N LEU A 96 12.02 -11.84 -0.29
CA LEU A 96 13.46 -11.69 -0.07
C LEU A 96 13.83 -10.41 0.69
N TYR A 97 12.90 -9.45 0.80
CA TYR A 97 13.17 -8.12 1.34
C TYR A 97 12.33 -7.80 2.57
N THR A 98 12.80 -6.85 3.36
CA THR A 98 11.95 -6.16 4.33
C THR A 98 10.92 -5.34 3.58
N TRP A 99 9.67 -5.37 4.01
CA TRP A 99 8.63 -4.56 3.45
C TRP A 99 7.92 -3.70 4.50
N VAL A 100 7.31 -2.62 4.07
CA VAL A 100 6.67 -1.65 4.96
C VAL A 100 5.32 -1.21 4.42
N SER A 101 4.47 -0.73 5.33
CA SER A 101 3.24 -0.01 5.02
C SER A 101 2.99 1.10 6.06
N TYR A 102 2.05 1.99 5.77
CA TYR A 102 1.72 3.09 6.69
C TYR A 102 0.58 2.70 7.64
N GLY A 103 0.86 1.77 8.52
CA GLY A 103 -0.08 1.20 9.47
C GLY A 103 -0.08 -0.32 9.42
N GLN A 104 -1.14 -0.92 9.97
CA GLN A 104 -1.30 -2.38 10.04
C GLN A 104 -2.35 -2.89 9.04
N TYR A 105 -3.10 -1.97 8.44
CA TYR A 105 -4.22 -2.31 7.57
C TYR A 105 -3.79 -3.14 6.36
N ASP A 106 -2.76 -2.69 5.65
CA ASP A 106 -2.30 -3.32 4.41
C ASP A 106 -1.82 -4.76 4.65
N LEU A 107 -1.03 -4.97 5.70
CA LEU A 107 -0.60 -6.31 6.12
C LEU A 107 -1.79 -7.24 6.37
N ASN A 108 -2.77 -6.76 7.15
CA ASN A 108 -3.94 -7.55 7.51
C ASN A 108 -4.83 -7.84 6.30
N MET A 109 -5.04 -6.82 5.45
CA MET A 109 -5.87 -6.92 4.25
C MET A 109 -5.26 -7.88 3.24
N LEU A 110 -3.97 -7.77 2.96
CA LEU A 110 -3.27 -8.65 2.02
C LEU A 110 -3.32 -10.12 2.49
N LYS A 111 -3.00 -10.37 3.77
CA LYS A 111 -3.10 -11.72 4.35
C LYS A 111 -4.51 -12.29 4.30
N LYS A 112 -5.51 -11.46 4.62
CA LYS A 112 -6.92 -11.86 4.60
C LYS A 112 -7.36 -12.24 3.18
N GLN A 113 -7.02 -11.40 2.19
CA GLN A 113 -7.44 -11.65 0.82
C GLN A 113 -6.72 -12.84 0.20
N CYS A 114 -5.41 -12.98 0.39
CA CYS A 114 -4.68 -14.17 -0.04
C CYS A 114 -5.31 -15.46 0.50
N ARG A 115 -5.61 -15.50 1.80
CA ARG A 115 -6.28 -16.66 2.42
C ARG A 115 -7.67 -16.91 1.82
N SER A 116 -8.47 -15.86 1.62
CA SER A 116 -9.83 -15.96 1.11
C SER A 116 -9.90 -16.43 -0.35
N PHE A 117 -8.89 -16.08 -1.15
CA PHE A 117 -8.80 -16.47 -2.57
C PHE A 117 -7.96 -17.73 -2.79
N GLY A 118 -7.34 -18.30 -1.75
CA GLY A 118 -6.46 -19.45 -1.87
C GLY A 118 -5.16 -19.15 -2.63
N VAL A 119 -4.71 -17.89 -2.59
CA VAL A 119 -3.50 -17.42 -3.25
C VAL A 119 -2.36 -17.40 -2.22
N PRO A 120 -1.14 -17.86 -2.57
CA PRO A 120 0.02 -17.77 -1.67
C PRO A 120 0.30 -16.33 -1.26
N TYR A 121 0.62 -16.12 0.02
CA TYR A 121 1.01 -14.80 0.53
C TYR A 121 2.42 -14.45 0.02
N PRO A 122 2.59 -13.32 -0.72
CA PRO A 122 3.83 -13.07 -1.45
C PRO A 122 4.93 -12.41 -0.65
N MET A 123 4.62 -11.85 0.54
CA MET A 123 5.56 -11.02 1.29
C MET A 123 6.39 -11.85 2.26
N GLY A 124 7.58 -11.34 2.58
CA GLY A 124 8.41 -11.88 3.67
C GLY A 124 7.81 -11.63 5.06
N ASP A 125 8.42 -12.28 6.07
CA ASP A 125 7.94 -12.21 7.46
C ASP A 125 8.23 -10.87 8.14
N GLU A 126 9.24 -10.12 7.65
CA GLU A 126 9.63 -8.82 8.22
C GLU A 126 8.77 -7.70 7.66
N HIS A 127 7.83 -7.22 8.46
CA HIS A 127 7.01 -6.03 8.17
C HIS A 127 7.30 -4.92 9.17
N ILE A 128 7.48 -3.70 8.67
CA ILE A 128 7.64 -2.50 9.48
C ILE A 128 6.44 -1.57 9.29
N ASN A 129 5.84 -1.16 10.39
CA ASN A 129 4.80 -0.15 10.41
C ASN A 129 5.42 1.25 10.47
N VAL A 130 5.52 1.92 9.33
CA VAL A 130 6.14 3.26 9.22
C VAL A 130 5.42 4.30 10.06
N LYS A 131 4.10 4.19 10.21
CA LYS A 131 3.30 5.11 11.03
C LYS A 131 3.75 5.15 12.50
N VAL A 132 4.03 3.99 13.07
CA VAL A 132 4.51 3.85 14.44
C VAL A 132 5.96 4.31 14.53
N TRP A 133 6.80 3.83 13.64
CA TRP A 133 8.22 4.20 13.62
C TRP A 133 8.45 5.71 13.46
N PHE A 134 7.71 6.34 12.54
CA PHE A 134 7.74 7.79 12.38
C PHE A 134 7.34 8.53 13.68
N ALA A 135 6.24 8.11 14.31
CA ALA A 135 5.77 8.73 15.55
C ALA A 135 6.81 8.65 16.67
N GLU A 136 7.45 7.49 16.84
CA GLU A 136 8.51 7.28 17.84
C GLU A 136 9.74 8.17 17.54
N LYS A 137 10.22 8.16 16.29
CA LYS A 137 11.40 8.95 15.89
C LYS A 137 11.16 10.46 15.96
N PHE A 138 9.97 10.91 15.57
CA PHE A 138 9.61 12.33 15.59
C PHE A 138 9.22 12.82 16.99
N GLY A 139 9.04 11.92 17.95
CA GLY A 139 8.66 12.25 19.33
C GLY A 139 7.17 12.61 19.49
N LEU A 140 6.30 12.05 18.67
CA LEU A 140 4.85 12.27 18.78
C LEU A 140 4.26 11.42 19.90
N GLN A 141 3.33 12.01 20.68
CA GLN A 141 2.58 11.27 21.69
C GLN A 141 1.60 10.26 21.10
N LYS A 142 1.12 10.51 19.89
CA LYS A 142 0.22 9.63 19.14
C LYS A 142 0.61 9.62 17.67
N PRO A 143 0.54 8.45 17.00
CA PRO A 143 0.78 8.37 15.56
C PRO A 143 -0.20 9.24 14.77
N THR A 144 0.29 9.86 13.70
CA THR A 144 -0.51 10.67 12.77
C THR A 144 -0.73 9.93 11.44
N GLY A 145 -1.67 10.40 10.62
CA GLY A 145 -1.85 9.91 9.25
C GLY A 145 -0.67 10.29 8.34
N MET A 146 -0.56 9.64 7.17
CA MET A 146 0.53 9.88 6.22
C MET A 146 0.64 11.36 5.82
N ASN A 147 -0.48 11.99 5.47
CA ASN A 147 -0.49 13.42 5.11
C ASN A 147 -0.04 14.32 6.27
N GLY A 148 -0.41 13.97 7.51
CA GLY A 148 0.07 14.67 8.71
C GLY A 148 1.57 14.52 8.91
N ALA A 149 2.14 13.34 8.66
CA ALA A 149 3.58 13.11 8.73
C ALA A 149 4.33 13.92 7.65
N LEU A 150 3.86 13.91 6.41
CA LEU A 150 4.42 14.74 5.34
C LEU A 150 4.42 16.23 5.70
N HIS A 151 3.31 16.71 6.28
CA HIS A 151 3.20 18.10 6.73
C HIS A 151 4.22 18.44 7.82
N LEU A 152 4.39 17.57 8.81
CA LEU A 152 5.39 17.75 9.87
C LEU A 152 6.82 17.78 9.33
N LEU A 153 7.09 17.04 8.26
CA LEU A 153 8.39 17.01 7.58
C LEU A 153 8.59 18.14 6.56
N ASN A 154 7.57 18.97 6.32
CA ASN A 154 7.54 19.94 5.22
C ASN A 154 7.79 19.31 3.84
N ILE A 155 7.33 18.09 3.64
CA ILE A 155 7.39 17.36 2.37
C ILE A 155 6.03 17.50 1.66
N PRO A 156 5.97 18.01 0.43
CA PRO A 156 4.72 18.09 -0.31
C PRO A 156 4.21 16.69 -0.66
N LEU A 157 2.88 16.49 -0.54
CA LEU A 157 2.24 15.31 -1.08
C LEU A 157 2.36 15.32 -2.60
N GLU A 158 2.82 14.23 -3.17
CA GLU A 158 2.87 14.04 -4.62
C GLU A 158 1.75 13.13 -5.09
N GLY A 159 1.11 13.49 -6.21
CA GLY A 159 0.01 12.73 -6.78
C GLY A 159 -1.31 12.91 -6.02
N THR A 160 -2.12 11.88 -6.01
CA THR A 160 -3.47 11.87 -5.42
C THR A 160 -3.48 11.03 -4.14
N HIS A 161 -3.85 11.62 -3.01
CA HIS A 161 -4.07 10.86 -1.77
C HIS A 161 -5.17 9.82 -1.95
N HIS A 162 -5.01 8.64 -1.37
CA HIS A 162 -5.82 7.45 -1.59
C HIS A 162 -5.73 6.87 -3.02
N ARG A 163 -4.58 7.07 -3.67
CA ARG A 163 -4.13 6.25 -4.78
C ARG A 163 -2.91 5.48 -4.30
N GLY A 164 -3.00 4.16 -4.30
CA GLY A 164 -1.96 3.29 -3.76
C GLY A 164 -0.59 3.57 -4.35
N VAL A 165 -0.49 3.79 -5.66
CA VAL A 165 0.76 4.13 -6.34
C VAL A 165 1.38 5.43 -5.83
N ASP A 166 0.56 6.45 -5.57
CA ASP A 166 1.01 7.76 -5.10
C ASP A 166 1.33 7.72 -3.60
N ASP A 167 0.48 7.05 -2.81
CA ASP A 167 0.67 6.92 -1.36
C ASP A 167 1.90 6.07 -1.03
N ALA A 168 2.17 4.98 -1.76
CA ALA A 168 3.41 4.21 -1.62
C ALA A 168 4.67 5.08 -1.85
N LYS A 169 4.65 5.97 -2.84
CA LYS A 169 5.72 6.94 -3.07
C LYS A 169 5.87 7.94 -1.92
N ASN A 170 4.78 8.45 -1.40
CA ASN A 170 4.80 9.39 -0.28
C ASN A 170 5.26 8.71 1.02
N ILE A 171 4.86 7.47 1.26
CA ILE A 171 5.34 6.65 2.39
C ILE A 171 6.85 6.41 2.28
N ALA A 172 7.36 6.18 1.07
CA ALA A 172 8.81 6.01 0.85
C ALA A 172 9.62 7.22 1.30
N LYS A 173 9.11 8.44 1.11
CA LYS A 173 9.78 9.68 1.58
C LYS A 173 9.79 9.79 3.10
N ILE A 174 8.70 9.39 3.77
CA ILE A 174 8.64 9.36 5.23
C ILE A 174 9.59 8.30 5.77
N LEU A 175 9.64 7.13 5.12
CA LEU A 175 10.55 6.06 5.46
C LEU A 175 12.02 6.47 5.31
N ASP A 176 12.36 7.16 4.22
CA ASP A 176 13.71 7.70 4.00
C ASP A 176 14.13 8.61 5.15
N TRP A 177 13.24 9.52 5.57
CA TRP A 177 13.48 10.34 6.75
C TRP A 177 13.69 9.48 8.01
N CYS A 178 12.89 8.45 8.22
CA CYS A 178 13.04 7.54 9.37
C CYS A 178 14.38 6.79 9.37
N LEU A 179 14.92 6.46 8.21
CA LEU A 179 16.19 5.75 8.07
C LEU A 179 17.39 6.63 8.39
N HIS A 180 17.33 7.91 8.02
CA HIS A 180 18.50 8.79 8.01
C HIS A 180 18.51 9.86 9.13
N ASN A 181 17.50 9.93 9.98
CA ASN A 181 17.42 10.84 11.12
C ASN A 181 17.21 10.11 12.43
#